data_2a721c689417851985d06133c8ee07dc
#
_entry.id   2a721c689417851985d06133c8ee07dc
#
_cell.length_a   1.000
_cell.length_b   1.000
_cell.length_c   1.000
_cell.angle_alpha   90.00
_cell.angle_beta   90.00
_cell.angle_gamma   90.00
#
_symmetry.space_group_name_H-M   'P 1'
#
loop_
_entity.id
_entity.type
_entity.pdbx_description
1 polymer ?
#
loop_
_entity_poly.entity_id
_entity_poly.type
_entity_poly.pdbx_seq_one_letter_code
_entity_poly.pdbx_strand_id
1 'polypeptide(L)'
;MLLEHMTSPDVKKATENGLVAVLPIGSIEVHGPHMPTGTDSITAHEIARRAAEKEEAVVLPPLYYAYVPENRHFSGTVSLSAKTLLTLLEEVCDEAARNGFKKILIINGHGGNNALLKVFMRDILTKKKDYILYAMIEPWAPINELAAKLSEGRNFGHACEIETSIGLHLFGDHIKMDNIKKEAKLGSTGLPKGIETSIDWQAYAVDLYVGDPRHATKEKGKILVDKMVEFLADAIKTIKNETKVPQILDEYYKKAHNLK
;
A
#
# COMPACT_ATOMS: atom_id res chain seq x y z
N MET A 1 -16.61 3.60 5.70
CA MET A 1 -17.01 2.77 6.89
C MET A 1 -15.91 1.75 7.15
N LEU A 2 -15.62 1.38 8.41
CA LEU A 2 -14.68 0.31 8.76
C LEU A 2 -15.46 -0.99 8.98
N LEU A 3 -15.05 -2.07 8.29
CA LEU A 3 -15.76 -3.36 8.34
C LEU A 3 -15.87 -3.91 9.76
N GLU A 4 -14.80 -3.80 10.56
CA GLU A 4 -14.74 -4.28 11.95
C GLU A 4 -15.69 -3.52 12.91
N HIS A 5 -16.28 -2.41 12.48
CA HIS A 5 -17.27 -1.65 13.23
C HIS A 5 -18.70 -1.85 12.68
N MET A 6 -18.87 -2.65 11.63
CA MET A 6 -20.16 -2.89 11.00
C MET A 6 -20.85 -4.15 11.55
N THR A 7 -22.16 -4.07 11.70
CA THR A 7 -22.96 -5.26 11.95
C THR A 7 -23.25 -6.04 10.65
N SER A 8 -23.65 -7.30 10.73
CA SER A 8 -23.98 -8.09 9.55
C SER A 8 -25.08 -7.44 8.65
N PRO A 9 -26.14 -6.82 9.18
CA PRO A 9 -27.08 -6.05 8.36
C PRO A 9 -26.45 -4.84 7.66
N ASP A 10 -25.49 -4.15 8.29
CA ASP A 10 -24.79 -3.01 7.68
C ASP A 10 -23.95 -3.47 6.49
N VAL A 11 -23.22 -4.59 6.62
CA VAL A 11 -22.46 -5.19 5.52
C VAL A 11 -23.37 -5.56 4.36
N LYS A 12 -24.51 -6.20 4.64
CA LYS A 12 -25.50 -6.55 3.61
C LYS A 12 -25.99 -5.31 2.85
N LYS A 13 -26.35 -4.25 3.58
CA LYS A 13 -26.79 -2.98 2.98
C LYS A 13 -25.68 -2.35 2.13
N ALA A 14 -24.43 -2.38 2.58
CA ALA A 14 -23.28 -1.83 1.85
C ALA A 14 -23.06 -2.56 0.51
N THR A 15 -23.15 -3.89 0.51
CA THR A 15 -23.01 -4.71 -0.71
C THR A 15 -24.19 -4.55 -1.65
N GLU A 16 -25.43 -4.46 -1.15
CA GLU A 16 -26.62 -4.16 -1.95
C GLU A 16 -26.54 -2.77 -2.61
N ASN A 17 -25.90 -1.80 -1.97
CA ASN A 17 -25.62 -0.48 -2.53
C ASN A 17 -24.40 -0.45 -3.49
N GLY A 18 -23.76 -1.58 -3.74
CA GLY A 18 -22.63 -1.70 -4.66
C GLY A 18 -21.36 -0.97 -4.18
N LEU A 19 -21.16 -0.82 -2.86
CA LEU A 19 -19.97 -0.17 -2.33
C LEU A 19 -18.69 -0.97 -2.64
N VAL A 20 -17.61 -0.24 -2.86
CA VAL A 20 -16.28 -0.81 -3.07
C VAL A 20 -15.71 -1.27 -1.71
N ALA A 21 -15.16 -2.49 -1.66
CA ALA A 21 -14.33 -2.93 -0.55
C ALA A 21 -12.90 -2.42 -0.77
N VAL A 22 -12.33 -1.72 0.20
CA VAL A 22 -10.95 -1.21 0.16
C VAL A 22 -10.11 -2.03 1.13
N LEU A 23 -9.10 -2.73 0.64
CA LEU A 23 -8.18 -3.55 1.42
C LEU A 23 -6.83 -2.84 1.56
N PRO A 24 -6.54 -2.19 2.70
CA PRO A 24 -5.22 -1.65 2.97
C PRO A 24 -4.23 -2.78 3.27
N ILE A 25 -3.06 -2.76 2.63
CA ILE A 25 -1.96 -3.66 2.95
C ILE A 25 -0.70 -2.84 3.18
N GLY A 26 0.10 -3.23 4.16
CA GLY A 26 1.38 -2.57 4.44
C GLY A 26 2.47 -3.58 4.73
N SER A 27 3.22 -3.33 5.80
CA SER A 27 4.20 -4.25 6.36
C SER A 27 4.37 -4.03 7.86
N ILE A 28 5.03 -4.97 8.54
CA ILE A 28 5.75 -4.74 9.80
C ILE A 28 7.23 -4.75 9.47
N GLU A 29 7.79 -3.57 9.35
CA GLU A 29 9.13 -3.34 8.83
C GLU A 29 9.87 -2.25 9.61
N VAL A 30 11.15 -2.42 9.79
CA VAL A 30 11.99 -1.37 10.39
C VAL A 30 12.06 -0.17 9.45
N HIS A 31 11.78 1.02 9.97
CA HIS A 31 11.82 2.31 9.28
C HIS A 31 12.84 3.24 9.97
N GLY A 32 14.11 2.95 9.77
CA GLY A 32 15.18 3.64 10.49
C GLY A 32 15.04 3.48 12.01
N PRO A 33 15.78 4.26 12.79
CA PRO A 33 15.69 4.22 14.26
C PRO A 33 14.53 5.04 14.84
N HIS A 34 13.76 5.76 14.01
CA HIS A 34 12.86 6.83 14.46
C HIS A 34 11.38 6.58 14.21
N MET A 35 11.01 5.79 13.22
CA MET A 35 9.59 5.51 12.92
C MET A 35 9.15 4.15 13.47
N PRO A 36 7.87 3.99 13.80
CA PRO A 36 7.33 2.71 14.26
C PRO A 36 7.35 1.67 13.13
N THR A 37 7.49 0.40 13.50
CA THR A 37 7.56 -0.71 12.53
C THR A 37 6.26 -0.94 11.75
N GLY A 38 5.14 -0.42 12.22
CA GLY A 38 3.84 -0.49 11.53
C GLY A 38 3.55 0.67 10.58
N THR A 39 4.53 1.51 10.27
CA THR A 39 4.38 2.73 9.45
C THR A 39 3.55 2.52 8.19
N ASP A 40 3.88 1.54 7.39
CA ASP A 40 3.22 1.24 6.10
C ASP A 40 1.74 0.91 6.26
N SER A 41 1.45 0.01 7.20
CA SER A 41 0.08 -0.45 7.44
C SER A 41 -0.80 0.63 8.06
N ILE A 42 -0.26 1.39 9.01
CA ILE A 42 -0.97 2.51 9.66
C ILE A 42 -1.26 3.59 8.61
N THR A 43 -0.27 3.94 7.79
CA THR A 43 -0.41 4.95 6.73
C THR A 43 -1.47 4.54 5.70
N ALA A 44 -1.38 3.32 5.16
CA ALA A 44 -2.35 2.82 4.18
C ALA A 44 -3.78 2.79 4.74
N HIS A 45 -3.94 2.33 6.00
CA HIS A 45 -5.23 2.26 6.66
C HIS A 45 -5.82 3.65 6.93
N GLU A 46 -5.04 4.59 7.46
CA GLU A 46 -5.52 5.95 7.74
C GLU A 46 -5.92 6.71 6.47
N ILE A 47 -5.17 6.55 5.37
CA ILE A 47 -5.52 7.14 4.09
C ILE A 47 -6.81 6.52 3.55
N ALA A 48 -6.95 5.19 3.58
CA ALA A 48 -8.17 4.50 3.15
C ALA A 48 -9.40 4.92 3.99
N ARG A 49 -9.26 4.99 5.31
CA ARG A 49 -10.31 5.41 6.23
C ARG A 49 -10.79 6.83 5.91
N ARG A 50 -9.86 7.79 5.77
CA ARG A 50 -10.19 9.19 5.45
C ARG A 50 -10.78 9.36 4.05
N ALA A 51 -10.32 8.58 3.08
CA ALA A 51 -10.90 8.57 1.74
C ALA A 51 -12.33 8.03 1.74
N ALA A 52 -12.61 6.97 2.53
CA ALA A 52 -13.94 6.39 2.68
C ALA A 52 -14.92 7.29 3.45
N GLU A 53 -14.45 8.32 4.14
CA GLU A 53 -15.27 9.40 4.71
C GLU A 53 -15.69 10.44 3.65
N LYS A 54 -14.86 10.64 2.61
CA LYS A 54 -15.15 11.55 1.49
C LYS A 54 -15.98 10.89 0.39
N GLU A 55 -15.70 9.63 0.07
CA GLU A 55 -16.44 8.83 -0.90
C GLU A 55 -16.76 7.46 -0.28
N GLU A 56 -18.04 7.18 -0.16
CA GLU A 56 -18.55 6.02 0.60
C GLU A 56 -18.00 4.69 0.08
N ALA A 57 -17.30 3.98 0.95
CA ALA A 57 -16.69 2.67 0.73
C ALA A 57 -16.58 1.89 2.04
N VAL A 58 -16.36 0.58 1.97
CA VAL A 58 -16.08 -0.26 3.13
C VAL A 58 -14.59 -0.57 3.18
N VAL A 59 -13.91 -0.09 4.21
CA VAL A 59 -12.49 -0.36 4.44
C VAL A 59 -12.40 -1.65 5.26
N LEU A 60 -11.70 -2.64 4.73
CA LEU A 60 -11.40 -3.89 5.41
C LEU A 60 -10.30 -3.68 6.45
N PRO A 61 -10.21 -4.54 7.49
CA PRO A 61 -9.08 -4.52 8.40
C PRO A 61 -7.75 -4.60 7.65
N PRO A 62 -6.76 -3.78 8.01
CA PRO A 62 -5.50 -3.73 7.25
C PRO A 62 -4.68 -5.02 7.45
N LEU A 63 -3.99 -5.46 6.39
CA LEU A 63 -3.01 -6.53 6.48
C LEU A 63 -1.66 -5.92 6.89
N TYR A 64 -1.27 -6.21 8.14
CA TYR A 64 0.00 -5.76 8.72
C TYR A 64 1.19 -6.63 8.29
N TYR A 65 0.96 -7.90 8.02
CA TYR A 65 2.04 -8.82 7.67
C TYR A 65 2.18 -8.95 6.16
N ALA A 66 3.40 -8.72 5.67
CA ALA A 66 3.74 -8.74 4.26
C ALA A 66 5.02 -9.55 3.98
N TYR A 67 5.50 -9.49 2.75
CA TYR A 67 6.77 -10.10 2.33
C TYR A 67 7.87 -9.03 2.38
N VAL A 68 8.71 -9.07 3.41
CA VAL A 68 9.76 -8.10 3.72
C VAL A 68 11.08 -8.81 4.09
N PRO A 69 11.62 -9.68 3.21
CA PRO A 69 12.82 -10.45 3.53
C PRO A 69 14.07 -9.56 3.66
N GLU A 70 14.09 -8.43 2.96
CA GLU A 70 15.21 -7.50 2.85
C GLU A 70 15.60 -6.84 4.16
N ASN A 71 14.67 -6.66 5.10
CA ASN A 71 14.90 -5.97 6.38
C ASN A 71 14.91 -6.88 7.62
N ARG A 72 14.98 -8.21 7.41
CA ARG A 72 14.98 -9.22 8.49
C ARG A 72 16.24 -9.21 9.36
N HIS A 73 17.31 -8.59 8.92
CA HIS A 73 18.57 -8.48 9.66
C HIS A 73 18.53 -7.44 10.78
N PHE A 74 17.41 -6.70 10.91
CA PHE A 74 17.14 -5.79 12.04
C PHE A 74 15.95 -6.27 12.87
N SER A 75 15.97 -5.98 14.17
CA SER A 75 14.87 -6.30 15.08
C SER A 75 13.62 -5.48 14.73
N GLY A 76 12.45 -6.13 14.75
CA GLY A 76 11.16 -5.49 14.54
C GLY A 76 10.50 -5.79 13.18
N THR A 77 11.24 -6.31 12.19
CA THR A 77 10.64 -6.78 10.93
C THR A 77 10.01 -8.16 11.09
N VAL A 78 8.76 -8.32 10.63
CA VAL A 78 8.04 -9.60 10.60
C VAL A 78 7.63 -9.89 9.16
N SER A 79 8.33 -10.81 8.50
CA SER A 79 8.12 -11.15 7.10
C SER A 79 7.42 -12.49 6.92
N LEU A 80 6.37 -12.52 6.12
CA LEU A 80 5.78 -13.75 5.57
C LEU A 80 6.61 -14.26 4.39
N SER A 81 6.33 -15.47 3.93
CA SER A 81 6.78 -15.90 2.60
C SER A 81 5.90 -15.26 1.51
N ALA A 82 6.47 -15.08 0.31
CA ALA A 82 5.70 -14.60 -0.85
C ALA A 82 4.47 -15.49 -1.13
N LYS A 83 4.62 -16.81 -1.04
CA LYS A 83 3.52 -17.76 -1.21
C LYS A 83 2.40 -17.52 -0.19
N THR A 84 2.73 -17.34 1.09
CA THR A 84 1.73 -17.11 2.13
C THR A 84 0.98 -15.79 1.88
N LEU A 85 1.69 -14.71 1.52
CA LEU A 85 1.03 -13.43 1.26
C LEU A 85 0.10 -13.51 0.04
N LEU A 86 0.52 -14.15 -1.06
CA LEU A 86 -0.34 -14.31 -2.25
C LEU A 86 -1.60 -15.11 -1.93
N THR A 87 -1.48 -16.19 -1.16
CA THR A 87 -2.62 -17.00 -0.72
C THR A 87 -3.56 -16.20 0.18
N LEU A 88 -3.01 -15.48 1.16
CA LEU A 88 -3.79 -14.64 2.08
C LEU A 88 -4.56 -13.55 1.33
N LEU A 89 -3.92 -12.86 0.39
CA LEU A 89 -4.58 -11.84 -0.42
C LEU A 89 -5.75 -12.40 -1.22
N GLU A 90 -5.56 -13.57 -1.84
CA GLU A 90 -6.61 -14.23 -2.60
C GLU A 90 -7.79 -14.64 -1.70
N GLU A 91 -7.51 -15.30 -0.58
CA GLU A 91 -8.55 -15.76 0.35
C GLU A 91 -9.34 -14.58 0.95
N VAL A 92 -8.67 -13.48 1.33
CA VAL A 92 -9.36 -12.27 1.84
C VAL A 92 -10.24 -11.65 0.76
N CYS A 93 -9.78 -11.56 -0.49
CA CYS A 93 -10.58 -11.04 -1.59
C CYS A 93 -11.77 -11.97 -1.92
N ASP A 94 -11.55 -13.27 -1.94
CA ASP A 94 -12.62 -14.27 -2.19
C ASP A 94 -13.69 -14.21 -1.09
N GLU A 95 -13.29 -14.08 0.18
CA GLU A 95 -14.22 -13.94 1.30
C GLU A 95 -14.98 -12.60 1.28
N ALA A 96 -14.33 -11.50 0.90
CA ALA A 96 -15.01 -10.23 0.69
C ALA A 96 -16.07 -10.37 -0.43
N ALA A 97 -15.73 -11.03 -1.52
CA ALA A 97 -16.65 -11.29 -2.63
C ALA A 97 -17.82 -12.22 -2.22
N ARG A 98 -17.55 -13.29 -1.44
CA ARG A 98 -18.57 -14.16 -0.88
C ARG A 98 -19.59 -13.39 -0.02
N ASN A 99 -19.14 -12.35 0.68
CA ASN A 99 -20.00 -11.44 1.44
C ASN A 99 -20.77 -10.44 0.56
N GLY A 100 -20.55 -10.42 -0.76
CA GLY A 100 -21.31 -9.63 -1.73
C GLY A 100 -20.56 -8.46 -2.36
N PHE A 101 -19.32 -8.17 -1.98
CA PHE A 101 -18.53 -7.12 -2.62
C PHE A 101 -18.11 -7.54 -4.04
N LYS A 102 -18.49 -6.76 -5.04
CA LYS A 102 -18.19 -7.05 -6.46
C LYS A 102 -16.99 -6.27 -7.00
N LYS A 103 -16.53 -5.26 -6.29
CA LYS A 103 -15.36 -4.44 -6.62
C LYS A 103 -14.48 -4.32 -5.37
N ILE A 104 -13.24 -4.77 -5.49
CA ILE A 104 -12.26 -4.77 -4.40
C ILE A 104 -11.06 -3.96 -4.83
N LEU A 105 -10.64 -2.98 -4.01
CA LEU A 105 -9.49 -2.12 -4.26
C LEU A 105 -8.41 -2.37 -3.20
N ILE A 106 -7.28 -2.93 -3.60
CA ILE A 106 -6.10 -3.05 -2.74
C ILE A 106 -5.37 -1.71 -2.71
N ILE A 107 -5.05 -1.23 -1.50
CA ILE A 107 -4.22 -0.04 -1.28
C ILE A 107 -2.90 -0.50 -0.67
N ASN A 108 -1.83 -0.35 -1.45
CA ASN A 108 -0.50 -0.72 -1.00
C ASN A 108 0.16 0.44 -0.23
N GLY A 109 0.71 0.16 0.94
CA GLY A 109 1.50 1.08 1.75
C GLY A 109 3.00 0.75 1.76
N HIS A 110 3.42 -0.41 1.22
CA HIS A 110 4.80 -0.89 1.29
C HIS A 110 5.42 -1.09 -0.09
N GLY A 111 6.52 -0.38 -0.36
CA GLY A 111 7.20 -0.45 -1.66
C GLY A 111 7.65 -1.87 -2.06
N GLY A 112 8.09 -2.68 -1.10
CA GLY A 112 8.50 -4.07 -1.34
C GLY A 112 7.38 -4.98 -1.87
N ASN A 113 6.11 -4.63 -1.64
CA ASN A 113 4.97 -5.38 -2.19
C ASN A 113 4.76 -5.14 -3.70
N ASN A 114 5.34 -4.11 -4.32
CA ASN A 114 5.02 -3.68 -5.68
C ASN A 114 5.16 -4.81 -6.71
N ALA A 115 6.30 -5.50 -6.70
CA ALA A 115 6.56 -6.60 -7.64
C ALA A 115 5.59 -7.76 -7.41
N LEU A 116 5.35 -8.12 -6.15
CA LEU A 116 4.45 -9.22 -5.78
C LEU A 116 3.00 -8.92 -6.17
N LEU A 117 2.54 -7.69 -5.97
CA LEU A 117 1.19 -7.28 -6.36
C LEU A 117 1.00 -7.29 -7.88
N LYS A 118 2.02 -6.90 -8.66
CA LYS A 118 1.98 -7.02 -10.13
C LYS A 118 1.83 -8.49 -10.55
N VAL A 119 2.52 -9.41 -9.89
CA VAL A 119 2.35 -10.86 -10.10
C VAL A 119 0.95 -11.30 -9.68
N PHE A 120 0.49 -10.91 -8.50
CA PHE A 120 -0.84 -11.25 -7.98
C PHE A 120 -1.96 -10.83 -8.94
N MET A 121 -1.96 -9.59 -9.43
CA MET A 121 -2.96 -9.08 -10.37
C MET A 121 -3.00 -9.91 -11.67
N ARG A 122 -1.83 -10.39 -12.15
CA ARG A 122 -1.76 -11.25 -13.34
C ARG A 122 -2.20 -12.69 -13.05
N ASP A 123 -1.90 -13.20 -11.86
CA ASP A 123 -2.34 -14.53 -11.44
C ASP A 123 -3.87 -14.60 -11.29
N ILE A 124 -4.49 -13.59 -10.68
CA ILE A 124 -5.95 -13.48 -10.57
C ILE A 124 -6.63 -13.45 -11.95
N LEU A 125 -6.01 -12.87 -12.96
CA LEU A 125 -6.54 -12.89 -14.33
C LEU A 125 -6.69 -14.32 -14.89
N THR A 126 -5.88 -15.27 -14.43
CA THR A 126 -6.01 -16.69 -14.84
C THR A 126 -7.20 -17.39 -14.20
N LYS A 127 -7.76 -16.82 -13.15
CA LYS A 127 -8.85 -17.36 -12.33
C LYS A 127 -10.12 -16.55 -12.57
N LYS A 128 -11.14 -17.16 -13.15
CA LYS A 128 -12.42 -16.46 -13.37
C LYS A 128 -13.10 -16.21 -12.03
N LYS A 129 -12.86 -15.04 -11.45
CA LYS A 129 -13.49 -14.59 -10.20
C LYS A 129 -14.85 -13.94 -10.50
N ASP A 130 -15.74 -13.93 -9.50
CA ASP A 130 -17.04 -13.26 -9.55
C ASP A 130 -17.02 -11.81 -9.04
N TYR A 131 -15.81 -11.26 -8.87
CA TYR A 131 -15.50 -9.89 -8.50
C TYR A 131 -14.40 -9.29 -9.38
N ILE A 132 -14.25 -7.99 -9.34
CA ILE A 132 -13.20 -7.27 -10.04
C ILE A 132 -12.21 -6.73 -9.01
N LEU A 133 -10.93 -7.02 -9.25
CA LEU A 133 -9.84 -6.56 -8.43
C LEU A 133 -9.16 -5.35 -9.05
N TYR A 134 -8.99 -4.31 -8.27
CA TYR A 134 -8.21 -3.10 -8.56
C TYR A 134 -7.08 -3.00 -7.54
N ALA A 135 -5.97 -2.36 -7.90
CA ALA A 135 -4.88 -2.13 -6.96
C ALA A 135 -4.17 -0.80 -7.22
N MET A 136 -3.99 -0.02 -6.17
CA MET A 136 -3.02 1.06 -6.12
C MET A 136 -1.68 0.45 -5.68
N ILE A 137 -0.87 0.03 -6.67
CA ILE A 137 0.37 -0.74 -6.43
C ILE A 137 1.51 0.17 -5.97
N GLU A 138 1.66 1.32 -6.62
CA GLU A 138 2.71 2.30 -6.31
C GLU A 138 2.18 3.30 -5.28
N PRO A 139 2.54 3.16 -3.98
CA PRO A 139 1.91 3.95 -2.92
C PRO A 139 2.15 5.45 -3.04
N TRP A 140 3.28 5.83 -3.63
CA TRP A 140 3.71 7.23 -3.74
C TRP A 140 3.31 7.91 -5.04
N ALA A 141 2.82 7.17 -6.05
CA ALA A 141 2.47 7.71 -7.36
C ALA A 141 1.58 8.98 -7.30
N PRO A 142 0.56 9.06 -6.43
CA PRO A 142 -0.30 10.23 -6.34
C PRO A 142 0.39 11.51 -5.88
N ILE A 143 1.51 11.39 -5.18
CA ILE A 143 2.19 12.51 -4.52
C ILE A 143 3.62 12.76 -5.02
N ASN A 144 4.16 11.96 -5.95
CA ASN A 144 5.57 12.06 -6.38
C ASN A 144 6.00 13.47 -6.77
N GLU A 145 5.21 14.17 -7.60
CA GLU A 145 5.54 15.54 -8.01
C GLU A 145 5.46 16.55 -6.85
N LEU A 146 4.48 16.37 -5.97
CA LEU A 146 4.30 17.23 -4.80
C LEU A 146 5.41 16.98 -3.77
N ALA A 147 5.75 15.73 -3.54
CA ALA A 147 6.85 15.32 -2.68
C ALA A 147 8.18 15.93 -3.17
N ALA A 148 8.46 15.86 -4.46
CA ALA A 148 9.66 16.46 -5.05
C ALA A 148 9.72 17.99 -4.86
N LYS A 149 8.59 18.68 -4.83
CA LYS A 149 8.52 20.14 -4.58
C LYS A 149 8.68 20.51 -3.11
N LEU A 150 8.21 19.65 -2.20
CA LEU A 150 8.22 19.91 -0.76
C LEU A 150 9.52 19.45 -0.08
N SER A 151 10.21 18.50 -0.67
CA SER A 151 11.43 17.96 -0.07
C SER A 151 12.58 18.92 -0.16
N GLU A 152 13.32 19.01 0.93
CA GLU A 152 14.61 19.70 1.05
C GLU A 152 15.78 18.74 0.83
N GLY A 153 15.54 17.43 1.08
CA GLY A 153 16.52 16.36 0.85
C GLY A 153 16.68 16.01 -0.63
N ARG A 154 17.84 15.40 -0.97
CA ARG A 154 18.15 14.99 -2.35
C ARG A 154 17.70 13.58 -2.68
N ASN A 155 17.44 12.76 -1.68
CA ASN A 155 17.15 11.34 -1.83
C ASN A 155 15.81 11.01 -1.19
N PHE A 156 14.95 10.32 -1.97
CA PHE A 156 13.68 9.79 -1.52
C PHE A 156 13.75 8.28 -1.42
N GLY A 157 13.00 7.73 -0.50
CA GLY A 157 12.87 6.29 -0.34
C GLY A 157 12.32 5.95 1.04
N HIS A 158 12.80 4.85 1.56
CA HIS A 158 12.38 4.28 2.83
C HIS A 158 12.73 5.17 4.03
N ALA A 159 11.75 5.41 4.91
CA ALA A 159 11.88 6.22 6.12
C ALA A 159 12.52 7.61 5.90
N CYS A 160 12.33 8.18 4.70
CA CYS A 160 12.89 9.45 4.28
C CYS A 160 12.11 10.66 4.84
N GLU A 161 12.52 11.86 4.48
CA GLU A 161 11.84 13.12 4.84
C GLU A 161 10.32 13.06 4.56
N ILE A 162 9.93 12.55 3.41
CA ILE A 162 8.53 12.53 2.96
C ILE A 162 7.71 11.55 3.81
N GLU A 163 8.19 10.33 3.95
CA GLU A 163 7.50 9.29 4.73
C GLU A 163 7.46 9.65 6.21
N THR A 164 8.55 10.20 6.75
CA THR A 164 8.58 10.72 8.11
C THR A 164 7.61 11.88 8.31
N SER A 165 7.48 12.79 7.33
CA SER A 165 6.50 13.88 7.40
C SER A 165 5.06 13.36 7.45
N ILE A 166 4.72 12.37 6.61
CA ILE A 166 3.42 11.70 6.63
C ILE A 166 3.17 11.08 8.01
N GLY A 167 4.15 10.36 8.55
CA GLY A 167 4.08 9.75 9.87
C GLY A 167 3.91 10.79 10.99
N LEU A 168 4.62 11.92 10.96
CA LEU A 168 4.47 13.01 11.92
C LEU A 168 3.05 13.58 11.92
N HIS A 169 2.37 13.60 10.78
CA HIS A 169 0.99 14.02 10.69
C HIS A 169 0.00 12.97 11.21
N LEU A 170 0.22 11.69 10.89
CA LEU A 170 -0.74 10.61 11.17
C LEU A 170 -0.57 9.99 12.56
N PHE A 171 0.68 9.81 13.01
CA PHE A 171 1.04 9.12 14.25
C PHE A 171 2.30 9.70 14.92
N GLY A 172 2.41 11.03 14.95
CA GLY A 172 3.59 11.74 15.42
C GLY A 172 4.06 11.38 16.83
N ASP A 173 3.16 11.02 17.74
CA ASP A 173 3.48 10.60 19.11
C ASP A 173 4.36 9.34 19.17
N HIS A 174 4.38 8.55 18.10
CA HIS A 174 5.19 7.34 17.98
C HIS A 174 6.53 7.56 17.26
N ILE A 175 6.78 8.76 16.70
CA ILE A 175 8.01 9.09 15.99
C ILE A 175 9.04 9.70 16.94
N LYS A 176 10.26 9.18 16.89
CA LYS A 176 11.36 9.58 17.78
C LYS A 176 12.45 10.30 16.99
N MET A 177 12.19 11.54 16.57
CA MET A 177 13.10 12.34 15.74
C MET A 177 14.50 12.47 16.34
N ASP A 178 14.62 12.49 17.66
CA ASP A 178 15.91 12.57 18.38
C ASP A 178 16.84 11.39 18.10
N ASN A 179 16.33 10.28 17.56
CA ASN A 179 17.15 9.13 17.17
C ASN A 179 17.88 9.36 15.84
N ILE A 180 17.48 10.33 15.02
CA ILE A 180 18.17 10.69 13.77
C ILE A 180 19.29 11.70 14.07
N LYS A 181 20.55 11.26 13.90
CA LYS A 181 21.72 12.08 14.18
C LYS A 181 22.42 12.61 12.92
N LYS A 182 22.16 12.01 11.77
CA LYS A 182 22.85 12.29 10.51
C LYS A 182 21.94 11.99 9.31
N GLU A 183 22.35 12.39 8.13
CA GLU A 183 21.82 11.90 6.87
C GLU A 183 22.18 10.42 6.69
N ALA A 184 21.32 9.67 5.97
CA ALA A 184 21.53 8.25 5.68
C ALA A 184 22.82 8.01 4.91
N LYS A 185 23.55 6.98 5.28
CA LYS A 185 24.65 6.46 4.47
C LYS A 185 24.07 5.52 3.41
N LEU A 186 24.17 5.90 2.17
CA LEU A 186 23.80 5.06 1.04
C LEU A 186 25.02 4.30 0.53
N GLY A 187 24.82 3.05 0.16
CA GLY A 187 25.84 2.18 -0.39
C GLY A 187 25.45 1.60 -1.75
N SER A 188 26.15 0.56 -2.18
CA SER A 188 25.88 -0.11 -3.46
C SER A 188 26.66 -1.42 -3.49
N THR A 189 26.16 -2.40 -4.25
CA THR A 189 26.88 -3.65 -4.54
C THR A 189 28.03 -3.45 -5.54
N GLY A 190 28.06 -2.30 -6.23
CA GLY A 190 29.03 -2.05 -7.30
C GLY A 190 28.78 -2.81 -8.59
N LEU A 191 27.66 -3.55 -8.72
CA LEU A 191 27.29 -4.26 -9.95
C LEU A 191 26.92 -3.27 -11.07
N PRO A 192 27.11 -3.66 -12.34
CA PRO A 192 26.66 -2.88 -13.48
C PRO A 192 25.15 -2.62 -13.44
N LYS A 193 24.73 -1.45 -13.93
CA LYS A 193 23.30 -1.10 -14.04
C LYS A 193 22.50 -2.17 -14.79
N GLY A 194 21.41 -2.64 -14.18
CA GLY A 194 20.54 -3.67 -14.74
C GLY A 194 20.90 -5.10 -14.33
N ILE A 195 21.95 -5.28 -13.54
CA ILE A 195 22.26 -6.54 -12.86
C ILE A 195 21.88 -6.38 -11.39
N GLU A 196 20.99 -7.23 -10.91
CA GLU A 196 20.45 -7.22 -9.56
C GLU A 196 20.88 -8.46 -8.78
N THR A 197 20.96 -8.32 -7.47
CA THR A 197 21.15 -9.43 -6.53
C THR A 197 20.22 -9.33 -5.34
N SER A 198 20.00 -10.43 -4.66
CA SER A 198 19.10 -10.49 -3.49
C SER A 198 19.54 -9.63 -2.30
N ILE A 199 20.74 -9.04 -2.34
CA ILE A 199 21.31 -8.22 -1.26
C ILE A 199 21.39 -6.71 -1.63
N ASP A 200 20.84 -6.29 -2.78
CA ASP A 200 20.96 -4.90 -3.26
C ASP A 200 20.39 -3.89 -2.28
N TRP A 201 19.22 -4.19 -1.69
CA TRP A 201 18.60 -3.28 -0.73
C TRP A 201 19.46 -3.05 0.51
N GLN A 202 20.02 -4.12 1.09
CA GLN A 202 20.87 -4.03 2.28
C GLN A 202 22.18 -3.32 1.98
N ALA A 203 22.71 -3.48 0.76
CA ALA A 203 23.88 -2.74 0.30
C ALA A 203 23.58 -1.26 0.08
N TYR A 204 22.36 -0.90 -0.34
CA TYR A 204 21.93 0.47 -0.58
C TYR A 204 21.52 1.19 0.70
N ALA A 205 20.55 0.69 1.44
CA ALA A 205 19.98 1.32 2.63
C ALA A 205 20.64 0.83 3.94
N VAL A 206 21.91 1.10 4.10
CA VAL A 206 22.76 0.59 5.20
C VAL A 206 22.22 0.95 6.59
N ASP A 207 21.65 2.15 6.73
CA ASP A 207 21.09 2.66 8.00
C ASP A 207 19.57 2.40 8.10
N LEU A 208 18.94 1.67 7.14
CA LEU A 208 17.48 1.42 7.01
C LEU A 208 16.63 2.69 6.94
N TYR A 209 17.18 3.75 6.42
CA TYR A 209 16.47 4.94 5.95
C TYR A 209 17.25 5.59 4.81
N VAL A 210 16.59 6.42 4.02
CA VAL A 210 17.14 7.06 2.82
C VAL A 210 17.04 8.59 2.98
N GLY A 211 18.05 9.32 2.57
CA GLY A 211 18.07 10.78 2.63
C GLY A 211 18.23 11.33 4.05
N ASP A 212 17.62 12.49 4.30
CA ASP A 212 17.70 13.18 5.58
C ASP A 212 16.33 13.43 6.21
N PRO A 213 15.85 12.54 7.09
CA PRO A 213 14.54 12.70 7.75
C PRO A 213 14.43 13.93 8.65
N ARG A 214 15.54 14.61 9.01
CA ARG A 214 15.51 15.79 9.89
C ARG A 214 14.77 16.99 9.30
N HIS A 215 14.60 17.01 7.98
CA HIS A 215 13.78 18.01 7.27
C HIS A 215 12.26 17.71 7.30
N ALA A 216 11.85 16.58 7.88
CA ALA A 216 10.45 16.20 7.96
C ALA A 216 9.66 17.13 8.87
N THR A 217 8.45 17.50 8.45
CA THR A 217 7.52 18.31 9.26
C THR A 217 6.09 17.76 9.16
N LYS A 218 5.32 18.02 10.22
CA LYS A 218 3.90 17.65 10.27
C LYS A 218 3.08 18.36 9.19
N GLU A 219 3.45 19.59 8.84
CA GLU A 219 2.79 20.42 7.82
C GLU A 219 2.99 19.81 6.42
N LYS A 220 4.21 19.42 6.07
CA LYS A 220 4.48 18.67 4.83
C LYS A 220 3.65 17.38 4.79
N GLY A 221 3.64 16.65 5.90
CA GLY A 221 2.86 15.43 6.04
C GLY A 221 1.36 15.65 5.81
N LYS A 222 0.79 16.72 6.38
CA LYS A 222 -0.61 17.08 6.18
C LYS A 222 -0.94 17.29 4.69
N ILE A 223 -0.13 18.09 3.99
CA ILE A 223 -0.33 18.41 2.57
C ILE A 223 -0.29 17.12 1.73
N LEU A 224 0.67 16.23 2.01
CA LEU A 224 0.84 14.97 1.31
C LEU A 224 -0.33 14.00 1.56
N VAL A 225 -0.73 13.85 2.82
CA VAL A 225 -1.86 13.01 3.21
C VAL A 225 -3.17 13.51 2.61
N ASP A 226 -3.43 14.81 2.66
CA ASP A 226 -4.63 15.40 2.05
C ASP A 226 -4.69 15.07 0.55
N LYS A 227 -3.56 15.17 -0.17
CA LYS A 227 -3.48 14.81 -1.60
C LYS A 227 -3.71 13.32 -1.86
N MET A 228 -3.15 12.44 -1.04
CA MET A 228 -3.37 10.99 -1.15
C MET A 228 -4.84 10.62 -0.88
N VAL A 229 -5.45 11.24 0.12
CA VAL A 229 -6.86 11.04 0.48
C VAL A 229 -7.79 11.50 -0.65
N GLU A 230 -7.53 12.66 -1.25
CA GLU A 230 -8.29 13.16 -2.41
C GLU A 230 -8.18 12.21 -3.60
N PHE A 231 -6.96 11.81 -3.96
CA PHE A 231 -6.74 10.88 -5.05
C PHE A 231 -7.49 9.55 -4.83
N LEU A 232 -7.41 9.00 -3.62
CA LEU A 232 -8.06 7.74 -3.31
C LEU A 232 -9.59 7.85 -3.30
N ALA A 233 -10.14 8.94 -2.81
CA ALA A 233 -11.59 9.19 -2.86
C ALA A 233 -12.09 9.27 -4.31
N ASP A 234 -11.38 9.98 -5.18
CA ASP A 234 -11.69 10.04 -6.62
C ASP A 234 -11.55 8.68 -7.30
N ALA A 235 -10.54 7.87 -6.93
CA ALA A 235 -10.37 6.51 -7.42
C ALA A 235 -11.54 5.61 -6.99
N ILE A 236 -11.95 5.66 -5.72
CA ILE A 236 -13.12 4.92 -5.21
C ILE A 236 -14.37 5.30 -6.00
N LYS A 237 -14.63 6.59 -6.19
CA LYS A 237 -15.75 7.09 -6.97
C LYS A 237 -15.72 6.59 -8.42
N THR A 238 -14.56 6.62 -9.04
CA THR A 238 -14.36 6.13 -10.41
C THR A 238 -14.63 4.63 -10.49
N ILE A 239 -14.04 3.83 -9.59
CA ILE A 239 -14.22 2.37 -9.54
C ILE A 239 -15.68 2.01 -9.29
N LYS A 240 -16.36 2.73 -8.37
CA LYS A 240 -17.78 2.50 -8.08
C LYS A 240 -18.64 2.60 -9.34
N ASN A 241 -18.38 3.59 -10.19
CA ASN A 241 -19.22 3.94 -11.36
C ASN A 241 -18.72 3.32 -12.69
N GLU A 242 -17.51 2.79 -12.74
CA GLU A 242 -16.97 2.26 -13.98
C GLU A 242 -17.65 0.92 -14.37
N THR A 243 -17.85 0.73 -15.67
CA THR A 243 -18.51 -0.45 -16.26
C THR A 243 -17.69 -1.11 -17.38
N LYS A 244 -16.58 -0.47 -17.76
CA LYS A 244 -15.77 -0.92 -18.90
C LYS A 244 -14.89 -2.12 -18.56
N VAL A 245 -14.29 -2.15 -17.36
CA VAL A 245 -13.41 -3.24 -16.92
C VAL A 245 -14.17 -4.57 -16.83
N PRO A 246 -15.38 -4.65 -16.24
CA PRO A 246 -16.20 -5.88 -16.26
C PRO A 246 -16.44 -6.42 -17.68
N GLN A 247 -16.78 -5.52 -18.63
CA GLN A 247 -17.04 -5.90 -20.03
C GLN A 247 -15.80 -6.48 -20.71
N ILE A 248 -14.64 -5.83 -20.53
CA ILE A 248 -13.36 -6.30 -21.08
C ILE A 248 -12.98 -7.67 -20.49
N LEU A 249 -13.16 -7.86 -19.18
CA LEU A 249 -12.89 -9.16 -18.53
C LEU A 249 -13.81 -10.26 -19.04
N ASP A 250 -15.10 -9.99 -19.20
CA ASP A 250 -16.06 -10.96 -19.75
C ASP A 250 -15.68 -11.37 -21.18
N GLU A 251 -15.34 -10.40 -22.03
CA GLU A 251 -14.86 -10.69 -23.39
C GLU A 251 -13.56 -11.49 -23.40
N TYR A 252 -12.61 -11.17 -22.51
CA TYR A 252 -11.38 -11.92 -22.35
C TYR A 252 -11.66 -13.38 -21.99
N TYR A 253 -12.47 -13.62 -20.97
CA TYR A 253 -12.77 -14.98 -20.54
C TYR A 253 -13.57 -15.77 -21.60
N LYS A 254 -14.50 -15.16 -22.33
CA LYS A 254 -15.18 -15.79 -23.46
C LYS A 254 -14.19 -16.27 -24.53
N LYS A 255 -13.19 -15.44 -24.86
CA LYS A 255 -12.15 -15.80 -25.83
C LYS A 255 -11.19 -16.84 -25.29
N ALA A 256 -10.70 -16.67 -24.06
CA ALA A 256 -9.73 -17.58 -23.45
C ALA A 256 -10.24 -19.02 -23.27
N HIS A 257 -11.58 -19.21 -23.03
CA HIS A 257 -12.18 -20.53 -22.86
C HIS A 257 -12.69 -21.13 -24.17
N ASN A 258 -12.75 -20.36 -25.26
CA ASN A 258 -13.26 -20.82 -26.57
C ASN A 258 -12.16 -20.94 -27.64
N LEU A 259 -10.89 -20.98 -27.26
CA LEU A 259 -9.80 -21.31 -28.18
C LEU A 259 -9.97 -22.79 -28.60
N LYS A 260 -10.40 -23.01 -29.84
CA LYS A 260 -10.44 -24.31 -30.51
C LYS A 260 -9.12 -24.58 -31.22
#